data_435aa87c541ea13f3efdc310d43b6597
#
_entry.id   435aa87c541ea13f3efdc310d43b6597
#
_cell.length_a   1.000
_cell.length_b   1.000
_cell.length_c   1.000
_cell.angle_alpha   90.00
_cell.angle_beta   90.00
_cell.angle_gamma   90.00
#
_symmetry.space_group_name_H-M   'P 1'
#
loop_
_entity.id
_entity.type
_entity.pdbx_description
1 polymer ?
#
loop_
_entity_poly.entity_id
_entity_poly.type
_entity_poly.pdbx_seq_one_letter_code
_entity_poly.pdbx_strand_id
1 'polypeptide(L)'
;MMNKAIYFRGDQCSVCTALYPKIKAHFEQVYPRMDFETIEGEALQKVVAQYGVFSVPVLLVFFDGKEQSRFVRNFSTREVDEKINRVYHLMFD
;
A
#
# COMPACT_ATOMS: atom_id res chain seq x y z
N MET A 1 -10.54 -5.63 -13.29
CA MET A 1 -9.87 -6.40 -12.26
C MET A 1 -9.14 -5.49 -11.30
N MET A 2 -8.92 -5.94 -10.09
CA MET A 2 -8.40 -5.07 -9.05
C MET A 2 -6.89 -4.98 -9.10
N ASN A 3 -6.39 -3.81 -9.47
CA ASN A 3 -4.97 -3.46 -9.40
C ASN A 3 -4.88 -2.25 -8.51
N LYS A 4 -4.54 -2.46 -7.25
CA LYS A 4 -4.57 -1.36 -6.28
C LYS A 4 -3.54 -1.53 -5.17
N ALA A 5 -3.19 -0.42 -4.58
CA ALA A 5 -2.39 -0.37 -3.37
C ALA A 5 -3.27 0.16 -2.25
N ILE A 6 -3.24 -0.50 -1.10
CA ILE A 6 -4.00 -0.08 0.07
C ILE A 6 -3.02 0.26 1.19
N TYR A 7 -3.08 1.51 1.66
CA TYR A 7 -2.26 1.98 2.75
C TYR A 7 -3.09 2.00 4.04
N PHE A 8 -2.66 1.22 5.01
CA PHE A 8 -3.33 1.12 6.31
C PHE A 8 -2.58 1.97 7.32
N ARG A 9 -3.26 2.94 7.91
CA ARG A 9 -2.65 3.81 8.91
C ARG A 9 -3.50 3.85 10.17
N GLY A 10 -2.83 3.89 11.32
CA GLY A 10 -3.49 3.94 12.61
C GLY A 10 -3.54 5.35 13.16
N ASP A 11 -4.35 5.54 14.19
CA ASP A 11 -4.39 6.78 14.95
C ASP A 11 -3.10 6.93 15.74
N GLN A 12 -2.62 8.17 15.88
CA GLN A 12 -1.42 8.49 16.66
C GLN A 12 -0.18 7.71 16.22
N CYS A 13 -0.13 7.37 14.93
CA CYS A 13 1.00 6.67 14.36
C CYS A 13 1.88 7.66 13.61
N SER A 14 2.98 8.11 14.24
CA SER A 14 3.88 9.10 13.65
C SER A 14 4.55 8.57 12.39
N VAL A 15 4.92 7.29 12.35
CA VAL A 15 5.53 6.67 11.18
C VAL A 15 4.53 6.62 10.03
N CYS A 16 3.27 6.28 10.31
CA CYS A 16 2.22 6.27 9.29
C CYS A 16 2.06 7.65 8.66
N THR A 17 2.02 8.69 9.49
CA THR A 17 1.83 10.06 9.05
C THR A 17 3.01 10.58 8.23
N ALA A 18 4.23 10.26 8.64
CA ALA A 18 5.43 10.68 7.95
C ALA A 18 5.60 9.96 6.60
N LEU A 19 5.25 8.70 6.55
CA LEU A 19 5.45 7.86 5.36
C LEU A 19 4.36 8.07 4.31
N TYR A 20 3.14 8.36 4.74
CA TYR A 20 1.98 8.45 3.86
C TYR A 20 2.16 9.35 2.63
N PRO A 21 2.56 10.63 2.79
CA PRO A 21 2.69 11.49 1.61
C PRO A 21 3.74 11.01 0.63
N LYS A 22 4.80 10.38 1.12
CA LYS A 22 5.86 9.85 0.26
C LYS A 22 5.35 8.68 -0.59
N ILE A 23 4.63 7.78 0.03
CA ILE A 23 4.09 6.59 -0.66
C ILE A 23 3.00 7.01 -1.64
N LYS A 24 2.10 7.89 -1.21
CA LYS A 24 1.01 8.36 -2.05
C LYS A 24 1.55 9.06 -3.30
N ALA A 25 2.48 10.00 -3.12
CA ALA A 25 3.08 10.72 -4.24
C ALA A 25 3.82 9.77 -5.17
N HIS A 26 4.52 8.80 -4.62
CA HIS A 26 5.27 7.82 -5.42
C HIS A 26 4.34 7.01 -6.32
N PHE A 27 3.22 6.54 -5.78
CA PHE A 27 2.25 5.80 -6.60
C PHE A 27 1.61 6.68 -7.67
N GLU A 28 1.32 7.94 -7.35
CA GLU A 28 0.75 8.86 -8.33
C GLU A 28 1.71 9.15 -9.48
N GLN A 29 3.00 9.21 -9.20
CA GLN A 29 4.01 9.56 -10.19
C GLN A 29 4.56 8.35 -10.94
N VAL A 30 4.77 7.25 -10.25
CA VAL A 30 5.47 6.07 -10.79
C VAL A 30 4.50 4.96 -11.19
N TYR A 31 3.40 4.82 -10.46
CA TYR A 31 2.43 3.75 -10.70
C TYR A 31 1.02 4.29 -10.90
N PRO A 32 0.83 5.22 -11.88
CA PRO A 32 -0.46 5.91 -12.03
C PRO A 32 -1.62 5.01 -12.47
N ARG A 33 -1.33 3.81 -12.97
CA ARG A 33 -2.37 2.86 -13.38
C ARG A 33 -2.92 2.05 -12.19
N MET A 34 -2.32 2.20 -11.01
CA MET A 34 -2.79 1.57 -9.79
C MET A 34 -3.77 2.48 -9.06
N ASP A 35 -4.87 1.92 -8.57
CA ASP A 35 -5.74 2.65 -7.65
C ASP A 35 -5.04 2.69 -6.30
N PHE A 36 -5.10 3.84 -5.63
CA PHE A 36 -4.49 4.00 -4.31
C PHE A 36 -5.58 4.30 -3.29
N GLU A 37 -5.70 3.45 -2.29
CA GLU A 37 -6.73 3.56 -1.27
C GLU A 37 -6.07 3.67 0.10
N THR A 38 -6.65 4.51 0.97
CA THR A 38 -6.19 4.66 2.36
C THR A 38 -7.28 4.14 3.29
N ILE A 39 -6.91 3.31 4.24
CA ILE A 39 -7.83 2.80 5.25
C ILE A 39 -7.33 3.22 6.63
N GLU A 40 -8.20 3.92 7.39
CA GLU A 40 -7.87 4.45 8.70
C GLU A 40 -9.11 4.55 9.58
N GLY A 41 -8.91 4.80 10.87
CA GLY A 41 -9.99 5.00 11.81
C GLY A 41 -10.87 3.77 12.00
N GLU A 42 -12.18 3.99 12.01
CA GLU A 42 -13.14 2.90 12.19
C GLU A 42 -13.07 1.86 11.06
N ALA A 43 -12.79 2.33 9.84
CA ALA A 43 -12.65 1.44 8.69
C ALA A 43 -11.50 0.46 8.89
N LEU A 44 -10.42 0.91 9.52
CA LEU A 44 -9.28 0.05 9.83
C LEU A 44 -9.71 -1.09 10.76
N GLN A 45 -10.43 -0.77 11.83
CA GLN A 45 -10.86 -1.76 12.80
C GLN A 45 -11.73 -2.85 12.17
N LYS A 46 -12.53 -2.47 11.19
CA LYS A 46 -13.44 -3.40 10.52
C LYS A 46 -12.73 -4.39 9.59
N VAL A 47 -11.58 -4.02 9.06
CA VAL A 47 -10.93 -4.79 8.01
C VAL A 47 -9.59 -5.43 8.40
N VAL A 48 -9.08 -5.14 9.61
CA VAL A 48 -7.77 -5.67 10.03
C VAL A 48 -7.69 -7.19 9.94
N ALA A 49 -8.70 -7.88 10.44
CA ALA A 49 -8.74 -9.34 10.41
C ALA A 49 -8.87 -9.87 8.99
N GLN A 50 -9.68 -9.19 8.17
CA GLN A 50 -9.91 -9.58 6.79
C GLN A 50 -8.61 -9.57 5.97
N TYR A 51 -7.79 -8.54 6.16
CA TYR A 51 -6.53 -8.40 5.42
C TYR A 51 -5.32 -8.94 6.16
N GLY A 52 -5.49 -9.37 7.41
CA GLY A 52 -4.38 -9.82 8.23
C GLY A 52 -3.42 -8.70 8.59
N VAL A 53 -3.96 -7.51 8.86
CA VAL A 53 -3.17 -6.33 9.20
C VAL A 53 -3.22 -6.13 10.71
N PHE A 54 -2.14 -6.44 11.41
CA PHE A 54 -2.10 -6.39 12.88
C PHE A 54 -1.12 -5.34 13.41
N SER A 55 -0.46 -4.61 12.54
CA SER A 55 0.39 -3.47 12.90
C SER A 55 0.29 -2.46 11.78
N VAL A 56 0.64 -1.22 12.06
CA VAL A 56 0.59 -0.13 11.07
C VAL A 56 1.91 0.63 11.09
N PRO A 57 2.29 1.29 9.98
CA PRO A 57 1.63 1.26 8.68
C PRO A 57 1.82 -0.07 7.95
N VAL A 58 0.88 -0.38 7.08
CA VAL A 58 1.01 -1.51 6.16
C VAL A 58 0.58 -1.04 4.78
N LEU A 59 1.34 -1.44 3.77
CA LEU A 59 0.97 -1.23 2.38
C LEU A 59 0.78 -2.59 1.72
N LEU A 60 -0.42 -2.85 1.23
CA LEU A 60 -0.71 -4.05 0.45
C LEU A 60 -0.82 -3.67 -1.01
N VAL A 61 -0.18 -4.44 -1.87
CA VAL A 61 -0.24 -4.21 -3.32
C VAL A 61 -0.87 -5.42 -3.98
N PHE A 62 -1.96 -5.16 -4.72
CA PHE A 62 -2.72 -6.19 -5.41
C PHE A 62 -2.59 -6.02 -6.91
N PHE A 63 -2.31 -7.12 -7.59
CA PHE A 63 -2.37 -7.19 -9.05
C PHE A 63 -3.37 -8.28 -9.41
N ASP A 64 -4.31 -7.90 -10.26
CA ASP A 64 -5.32 -8.83 -10.75
C ASP A 64 -6.12 -9.48 -9.61
N GLY A 65 -6.39 -8.70 -8.56
CA GLY A 65 -7.14 -9.13 -7.40
C GLY A 65 -6.37 -9.93 -6.38
N LYS A 66 -5.10 -10.20 -6.61
CA LYS A 66 -4.27 -11.02 -5.71
C LYS A 66 -3.22 -10.18 -5.02
N GLU A 67 -3.02 -10.41 -3.74
CA GLU A 67 -1.97 -9.75 -2.99
C GLU A 67 -0.61 -10.23 -3.50
N GLN A 68 0.11 -9.31 -4.10
CA GLN A 68 1.42 -9.61 -4.67
C GLN A 68 2.55 -9.26 -3.69
N SER A 69 2.39 -8.16 -2.93
CA SER A 69 3.42 -7.70 -2.00
C SER A 69 2.79 -7.06 -0.78
N ARG A 70 3.51 -7.15 0.34
CA ARG A 70 3.11 -6.60 1.62
C ARG A 70 4.31 -5.93 2.26
N PHE A 71 4.14 -4.67 2.68
CA PHE A 71 5.17 -3.88 3.34
C PHE A 71 4.66 -3.49 4.71
N VAL A 72 5.43 -3.75 5.74
CA VAL A 72 4.99 -3.62 7.12
C VAL A 72 5.90 -2.69 7.90
N ARG A 73 5.30 -1.75 8.62
CA ARG A 73 5.94 -0.81 9.53
C ARG A 73 6.82 0.20 8.83
N ASN A 74 8.13 -0.01 8.80
CA ASN A 74 9.07 0.95 8.25
C ASN A 74 9.61 0.45 6.92
N PHE A 75 9.17 1.08 5.85
CA PHE A 75 9.60 0.72 4.50
C PHE A 75 9.76 1.99 3.67
N SER A 76 10.51 1.88 2.58
CA SER A 76 10.81 3.01 1.69
C SER A 76 10.18 2.81 0.32
N THR A 77 10.11 3.89 -0.46
CA THR A 77 9.69 3.80 -1.85
C THR A 77 10.61 2.89 -2.66
N ARG A 78 11.90 2.87 -2.31
CA ARG A 78 12.86 1.99 -2.95
C ARG A 78 12.51 0.52 -2.73
N GLU A 79 12.14 0.16 -1.50
CA GLU A 79 11.74 -1.22 -1.20
C GLU A 79 10.47 -1.59 -1.96
N VAL A 80 9.54 -0.65 -2.09
CA VAL A 80 8.32 -0.86 -2.88
C VAL A 80 8.69 -1.15 -4.33
N ASP A 81 9.56 -0.32 -4.92
CA ASP A 81 9.99 -0.50 -6.31
C ASP A 81 10.66 -1.85 -6.54
N GLU A 82 11.52 -2.27 -5.61
CA GLU A 82 12.20 -3.55 -5.73
C GLU A 82 11.23 -4.73 -5.83
N LYS A 83 10.07 -4.61 -5.21
CA LYS A 83 9.08 -5.68 -5.19
C LYS A 83 8.05 -5.61 -6.30
N ILE A 84 7.64 -4.42 -6.72
CA ILE A 84 6.48 -4.29 -7.62
C ILE A 84 6.79 -3.70 -8.99
N ASN A 85 7.93 -3.03 -9.18
CA ASN A 85 8.19 -2.32 -10.43
C ASN A 85 8.11 -3.23 -11.64
N ARG A 86 8.75 -4.40 -11.57
CA ARG A 86 8.76 -5.35 -12.69
C ARG A 86 7.36 -5.85 -13.01
N VAL A 87 6.61 -6.23 -11.98
CA VAL A 87 5.24 -6.76 -12.18
C VAL A 87 4.36 -5.68 -12.80
N TYR A 88 4.48 -4.44 -12.30
CA TYR A 88 3.70 -3.33 -12.82
C TYR A 88 3.93 -3.16 -14.32
N HIS A 89 5.19 -3.13 -14.75
CA HIS A 89 5.50 -2.93 -16.17
C HIS A 89 5.16 -4.14 -17.02
N LEU A 90 5.20 -5.34 -16.47
CA LEU A 90 4.74 -6.52 -17.19
C LEU A 90 3.22 -6.48 -17.44
N MET A 91 2.47 -5.87 -16.52
CA MET A 91 1.01 -5.80 -16.66
C MET A 91 0.53 -4.62 -17.49
N PHE A 92 1.22 -3.49 -17.43
CA PHE A 92 0.70 -2.24 -18.00
C PHE A 92 1.49 -1.69 -19.19
N ASP A 93 2.56 -2.31 -19.56
CA ASP A 93 3.35 -1.85 -20.71
C ASP A 93 3.05 -2.68 -21.99
#